data_6f2a9664e551cc84d7b1d03a1aa19987
#
_entry.id   6f2a9664e551cc84d7b1d03a1aa19987
#
_cell.length_a   1.000
_cell.length_b   1.000
_cell.length_c   1.000
_cell.angle_alpha   90.00
_cell.angle_beta   90.00
_cell.angle_gamma   90.00
#
_symmetry.space_group_name_H-M   'P 1'
#
loop_
_entity.id
_entity.type
_entity.pdbx_description
1 polymer ?
#
loop_
_entity_poly.entity_id
_entity_poly.type
_entity_poly.pdbx_seq_one_letter_code
_entity_poly.pdbx_strand_id
1 'polypeptide(L)'
;MSHLVVMAAGTGGHIVPGLAVAREMQSRGWSVSWLGTRSGMENKLVPPTQIPLDAIGFDGLRGNGLLHTLTGGLRLLKAFWECLGILRRRGADAVLGMGGYVCFPGGLMASLLSKPLVLVNADASLLLSNKSLLPVADAIAFGFDGADARRTKRALVTGNPVREAIAHLPAPAQRFAGRGGPLKLLVVGGSLGAKVLNDTLPQALQRLPAAQRPQVTHQSGAAHFEVVQAAYAQAGVQAEVLPFIDDMAARLADCDVIVCRAGAVTVSELCAAGVASVLVPLIVSTTAHQRDNAAWMAGQGAAIHLPQAELSAERLAELLQSLDRPALLAMAEKARALARADAAARVADAIERLVRK
;
A
#
# COMPACT_ATOMS: atom_id res chain seq x y z
N MET A 1 -25.44 -5.22 -19.69
CA MET A 1 -24.10 -5.49 -19.11
C MET A 1 -23.77 -4.31 -18.21
N SER A 2 -23.59 -4.52 -16.91
CA SER A 2 -23.35 -3.42 -15.97
C SER A 2 -21.94 -2.84 -16.16
N HIS A 3 -21.79 -1.54 -15.89
CA HIS A 3 -20.54 -0.80 -16.09
C HIS A 3 -20.00 -0.19 -14.78
N LEU A 4 -18.74 -0.50 -14.43
CA LEU A 4 -18.03 0.08 -13.30
C LEU A 4 -17.04 1.15 -13.77
N VAL A 5 -17.10 2.33 -13.15
CA VAL A 5 -16.03 3.34 -13.29
C VAL A 5 -15.13 3.28 -12.06
N VAL A 6 -13.86 2.94 -12.26
CA VAL A 6 -12.82 2.93 -11.22
C VAL A 6 -12.11 4.28 -11.22
N MET A 7 -12.10 4.95 -10.09
CA MET A 7 -11.42 6.23 -9.87
C MET A 7 -10.16 5.99 -9.07
N ALA A 8 -9.00 6.11 -9.70
CA ALA A 8 -7.72 6.08 -8.99
C ALA A 8 -6.67 6.87 -9.75
N ALA A 9 -5.88 7.65 -9.03
CA ALA A 9 -4.83 8.49 -9.59
C ALA A 9 -3.63 8.61 -8.65
N GLY A 10 -2.49 8.95 -9.24
CA GLY A 10 -1.26 9.34 -8.55
C GLY A 10 -0.29 8.19 -8.36
N THR A 11 -0.39 7.41 -7.29
CA THR A 11 0.62 6.39 -6.92
C THR A 11 0.17 4.96 -7.21
N GLY A 12 1.14 4.04 -7.38
CA GLY A 12 0.88 2.61 -7.55
C GLY A 12 0.06 2.00 -6.41
N GLY A 13 0.12 2.56 -5.21
CA GLY A 13 -0.66 2.11 -4.04
C GLY A 13 -2.19 2.21 -4.20
N HIS A 14 -2.67 3.10 -5.07
CA HIS A 14 -4.09 3.20 -5.42
C HIS A 14 -4.42 2.41 -6.68
N ILE A 15 -3.50 2.41 -7.65
CA ILE A 15 -3.76 1.90 -8.99
C ILE A 15 -3.71 0.36 -9.01
N VAL A 16 -2.68 -0.25 -8.40
CA VAL A 16 -2.53 -1.71 -8.42
C VAL A 16 -3.70 -2.44 -7.74
N PRO A 17 -4.14 -2.04 -6.53
CA PRO A 17 -5.35 -2.62 -5.93
C PRO A 17 -6.61 -2.35 -6.77
N GLY A 18 -6.73 -1.18 -7.39
CA GLY A 18 -7.84 -0.85 -8.28
C GLY A 18 -7.91 -1.75 -9.51
N LEU A 19 -6.75 -2.08 -10.10
CA LEU A 19 -6.67 -3.03 -11.21
C LEU A 19 -7.06 -4.45 -10.79
N ALA A 20 -6.75 -4.86 -9.55
CA ALA A 20 -7.19 -6.15 -9.03
C ALA A 20 -8.72 -6.24 -8.92
N VAL A 21 -9.38 -5.20 -8.39
CA VAL A 21 -10.86 -5.14 -8.35
C VAL A 21 -11.44 -5.04 -9.75
N ALA A 22 -10.82 -4.28 -10.66
CA ALA A 22 -11.27 -4.17 -12.05
C ALA A 22 -11.27 -5.52 -12.76
N ARG A 23 -10.21 -6.32 -12.60
CA ARG A 23 -10.13 -7.69 -13.14
C ARG A 23 -11.19 -8.62 -12.55
N GLU A 24 -11.40 -8.54 -11.24
CA GLU A 24 -12.45 -9.31 -10.57
C GLU A 24 -13.84 -8.96 -11.12
N MET A 25 -14.16 -7.67 -11.32
CA MET A 25 -15.42 -7.26 -11.90
C MET A 25 -15.56 -7.70 -13.37
N GLN A 26 -14.47 -7.65 -14.16
CA GLN A 26 -14.47 -8.16 -15.53
C GLN A 26 -14.73 -9.67 -15.58
N SER A 27 -14.15 -10.46 -14.67
CA SER A 27 -14.39 -11.90 -14.58
C SER A 27 -15.85 -12.24 -14.24
N ARG A 28 -16.55 -11.32 -13.56
CA ARG A 28 -18.00 -11.40 -13.26
C ARG A 28 -18.89 -10.88 -14.38
N GLY A 29 -18.32 -10.53 -15.53
CA GLY A 29 -19.07 -10.07 -16.71
C GLY A 29 -19.41 -8.58 -16.70
N TRP A 30 -18.77 -7.75 -15.89
CA TRP A 30 -18.92 -6.31 -15.91
C TRP A 30 -17.98 -5.69 -16.96
N SER A 31 -18.41 -4.63 -17.61
CA SER A 31 -17.50 -3.73 -18.30
C SER A 31 -16.89 -2.73 -17.30
N VAL A 32 -15.64 -2.36 -17.54
CA VAL A 32 -14.90 -1.46 -16.64
C VAL A 32 -14.24 -0.34 -17.44
N SER A 33 -14.29 0.88 -16.92
CA SER A 33 -13.44 1.98 -17.37
C SER A 33 -12.75 2.65 -16.18
N TRP A 34 -11.73 3.43 -16.48
CA TRP A 34 -10.89 4.09 -15.49
C TRP A 34 -11.00 5.60 -15.61
N LEU A 35 -11.12 6.28 -14.47
CA LEU A 35 -11.05 7.73 -14.37
C LEU A 35 -9.79 8.11 -13.59
N GLY A 36 -8.86 8.78 -14.26
CA GLY A 36 -7.58 9.22 -13.73
C GLY A 36 -7.28 10.69 -14.00
N THR A 37 -6.02 11.05 -13.81
CA THR A 37 -5.46 12.38 -14.15
C THR A 37 -4.59 12.28 -15.41
N ARG A 38 -4.18 13.43 -15.95
CA ARG A 38 -3.32 13.49 -17.15
C ARG A 38 -1.86 13.12 -16.87
N SER A 39 -1.41 13.16 -15.61
CA SER A 39 0.02 13.08 -15.22
C SER A 39 0.36 11.95 -14.26
N GLY A 40 -0.62 11.19 -13.75
CA GLY A 40 -0.39 10.13 -12.76
C GLY A 40 0.16 8.83 -13.33
N MET A 41 0.57 7.90 -12.43
CA MET A 41 1.08 6.57 -12.81
C MET A 41 0.02 5.71 -13.51
N GLU A 42 -1.27 6.03 -13.39
CA GLU A 42 -2.36 5.36 -14.10
C GLU A 42 -2.14 5.40 -15.62
N ASN A 43 -1.51 6.47 -16.14
CA ASN A 43 -1.21 6.58 -17.57
C ASN A 43 -0.17 5.55 -18.08
N LYS A 44 0.57 4.93 -17.17
CA LYS A 44 1.52 3.85 -17.49
C LYS A 44 0.96 2.47 -17.19
N LEU A 45 0.19 2.34 -16.09
CA LEU A 45 -0.22 1.06 -15.54
C LEU A 45 -1.58 0.56 -16.09
N VAL A 46 -2.50 1.47 -16.46
CA VAL A 46 -3.84 1.09 -16.94
C VAL A 46 -3.85 0.68 -18.42
N PRO A 47 -3.22 1.42 -19.36
CA PRO A 47 -3.32 1.10 -20.79
C PRO A 47 -2.91 -0.34 -21.16
N PRO A 48 -1.87 -0.96 -20.57
CA PRO A 48 -1.52 -2.35 -20.87
C PRO A 48 -2.62 -3.37 -20.53
N THR A 49 -3.60 -2.99 -19.71
CA THR A 49 -4.73 -3.86 -19.32
C THR A 49 -5.93 -3.75 -20.25
N GLN A 50 -5.86 -2.89 -21.29
CA GLN A 50 -6.93 -2.60 -22.22
C GLN A 50 -8.20 -1.97 -21.59
N ILE A 51 -8.15 -1.57 -20.33
CA ILE A 51 -9.21 -0.83 -19.65
C ILE A 51 -9.21 0.61 -20.21
N PRO A 52 -10.36 1.10 -20.77
CA PRO A 52 -10.44 2.48 -21.25
C PRO A 52 -10.14 3.48 -20.15
N LEU A 53 -9.19 4.41 -20.40
CA LEU A 53 -8.79 5.45 -19.47
C LEU A 53 -9.30 6.82 -19.92
N ASP A 54 -10.11 7.44 -19.06
CA ASP A 54 -10.52 8.84 -19.18
C ASP A 54 -9.71 9.68 -18.17
N ALA A 55 -9.18 10.82 -18.59
CA ALA A 55 -8.35 11.68 -17.75
C ALA A 55 -8.95 13.07 -17.59
N ILE A 56 -9.00 13.58 -16.34
CA ILE A 56 -9.37 14.96 -16.03
C ILE A 56 -8.15 15.84 -15.79
N GLY A 57 -8.29 17.13 -16.01
CA GLY A 57 -7.22 18.12 -15.80
C GLY A 57 -7.16 18.65 -14.37
N PHE A 58 -7.13 17.77 -13.34
CA PHE A 58 -7.14 18.16 -11.93
C PHE A 58 -6.10 17.39 -11.11
N ASP A 59 -5.06 18.09 -10.67
CA ASP A 59 -3.93 17.53 -9.91
C ASP A 59 -3.99 17.88 -8.41
N GLY A 60 -5.15 18.33 -7.92
CA GLY A 60 -5.38 18.71 -6.53
C GLY A 60 -5.34 20.22 -6.26
N LEU A 61 -5.62 20.59 -5.00
CA LEU A 61 -5.70 22.00 -4.54
C LEU A 61 -4.44 22.47 -3.80
N ARG A 62 -3.35 21.70 -3.82
CA ARG A 62 -2.12 22.04 -3.08
C ARG A 62 -1.34 23.16 -3.80
N GLY A 63 -1.14 24.28 -3.11
CA GLY A 63 -0.35 25.43 -3.53
C GLY A 63 -0.57 26.60 -2.59
N ASN A 64 0.40 27.51 -2.48
CA ASN A 64 0.34 28.69 -1.61
C ASN A 64 0.01 29.95 -2.41
N GLY A 65 -0.97 30.75 -1.94
CA GLY A 65 -1.31 32.08 -2.46
C GLY A 65 -2.78 32.21 -2.90
N LEU A 66 -3.31 33.46 -2.80
CA LEU A 66 -4.70 33.82 -3.15
C LEU A 66 -5.05 33.53 -4.62
N LEU A 67 -4.13 33.80 -5.54
CA LEU A 67 -4.32 33.49 -6.96
C LEU A 67 -4.42 31.95 -7.20
N HIS A 68 -3.65 31.16 -6.45
CA HIS A 68 -3.70 29.70 -6.56
C HIS A 68 -5.01 29.13 -6.02
N THR A 69 -5.57 29.75 -4.98
CA THR A 69 -6.87 29.37 -4.41
C THR A 69 -8.02 29.64 -5.39
N LEU A 70 -8.02 30.81 -6.04
CA LEU A 70 -9.04 31.19 -7.03
C LEU A 70 -8.97 30.30 -8.28
N THR A 71 -7.77 30.11 -8.84
CA THR A 71 -7.57 29.21 -10.00
C THR A 71 -7.84 27.75 -9.64
N GLY A 72 -7.56 27.34 -8.40
CA GLY A 72 -7.87 26.00 -7.87
C GLY A 72 -9.38 25.74 -7.83
N GLY A 73 -10.18 26.72 -7.40
CA GLY A 73 -11.64 26.63 -7.40
C GLY A 73 -12.23 26.43 -8.80
N LEU A 74 -11.76 27.24 -9.78
CA LEU A 74 -12.19 27.09 -11.18
C LEU A 74 -11.78 25.74 -11.79
N ARG A 75 -10.57 25.24 -11.49
CA ARG A 75 -10.12 23.89 -11.90
C ARG A 75 -10.98 22.80 -11.29
N LEU A 76 -11.36 22.95 -10.03
CA LEU A 76 -12.24 22.00 -9.35
C LEU A 76 -13.64 21.99 -9.97
N LEU A 77 -14.22 23.17 -10.26
CA LEU A 77 -15.51 23.27 -10.97
C LEU A 77 -15.45 22.58 -12.34
N LYS A 78 -14.37 22.82 -13.09
CA LYS A 78 -14.14 22.12 -14.35
C LYS A 78 -14.05 20.61 -14.17
N ALA A 79 -13.34 20.15 -13.14
CA ALA A 79 -13.22 18.72 -12.83
C ALA A 79 -14.58 18.06 -12.52
N PHE A 80 -15.50 18.77 -11.83
CA PHE A 80 -16.86 18.26 -11.63
C PHE A 80 -17.60 18.04 -12.96
N TRP A 81 -17.53 19.01 -13.89
CA TRP A 81 -18.17 18.90 -15.19
C TRP A 81 -17.54 17.79 -16.04
N GLU A 82 -16.20 17.67 -16.05
CA GLU A 82 -15.49 16.59 -16.73
C GLU A 82 -15.91 15.22 -16.18
N CYS A 83 -15.93 15.05 -14.85
CA CYS A 83 -16.38 13.81 -14.19
C CYS A 83 -17.84 13.49 -14.53
N LEU A 84 -18.74 14.47 -14.46
CA LEU A 84 -20.15 14.28 -14.79
C LEU A 84 -20.33 13.78 -16.23
N GLY A 85 -19.62 14.42 -17.17
CA GLY A 85 -19.64 14.05 -18.58
C GLY A 85 -19.09 12.64 -18.83
N ILE A 86 -18.00 12.27 -18.15
CA ILE A 86 -17.39 10.95 -18.26
C ILE A 86 -18.34 9.87 -17.70
N LEU A 87 -18.86 10.04 -16.49
CA LEU A 87 -19.77 9.08 -15.85
C LEU A 87 -21.03 8.82 -16.69
N ARG A 88 -21.61 9.90 -17.30
CA ARG A 88 -22.77 9.79 -18.20
C ARG A 88 -22.40 9.09 -19.50
N ARG A 89 -21.31 9.48 -20.16
CA ARG A 89 -20.87 8.89 -21.43
C ARG A 89 -20.52 7.41 -21.31
N ARG A 90 -19.92 7.01 -20.17
CA ARG A 90 -19.60 5.61 -19.88
C ARG A 90 -20.81 4.79 -19.45
N GLY A 91 -21.94 5.43 -19.13
CA GLY A 91 -23.12 4.72 -18.64
C GLY A 91 -22.85 4.04 -17.29
N ALA A 92 -22.15 4.72 -16.35
CA ALA A 92 -21.76 4.13 -15.08
C ALA A 92 -22.99 3.60 -14.31
N ASP A 93 -22.95 2.33 -13.89
CA ASP A 93 -23.92 1.73 -12.98
C ASP A 93 -23.44 1.77 -11.53
N ALA A 94 -22.11 1.76 -11.33
CA ALA A 94 -21.45 1.95 -10.04
C ALA A 94 -20.13 2.67 -10.22
N VAL A 95 -19.64 3.29 -9.13
CA VAL A 95 -18.38 4.01 -9.09
C VAL A 95 -17.55 3.52 -7.90
N LEU A 96 -16.27 3.21 -8.15
CA LEU A 96 -15.31 2.77 -7.15
C LEU A 96 -14.22 3.82 -6.96
N GLY A 97 -14.08 4.39 -5.77
CA GLY A 97 -13.00 5.32 -5.42
C GLY A 97 -11.87 4.59 -4.69
N MET A 98 -10.70 4.50 -5.35
CA MET A 98 -9.51 3.86 -4.78
C MET A 98 -8.54 4.84 -4.14
N GLY A 99 -8.69 6.13 -4.40
CA GLY A 99 -7.84 7.21 -3.89
C GLY A 99 -7.30 8.13 -4.99
N GLY A 100 -6.63 9.20 -4.56
CA GLY A 100 -6.16 10.26 -5.44
C GLY A 100 -7.17 11.38 -5.63
N TYR A 101 -6.72 12.44 -6.30
CA TYR A 101 -7.48 13.69 -6.43
C TYR A 101 -8.77 13.57 -7.22
N VAL A 102 -8.87 12.57 -8.10
CA VAL A 102 -10.06 12.33 -8.94
C VAL A 102 -11.26 11.83 -8.12
N CYS A 103 -11.03 11.20 -6.96
CA CYS A 103 -12.10 10.61 -6.16
C CYS A 103 -13.07 11.66 -5.62
N PHE A 104 -12.59 12.85 -5.24
CA PHE A 104 -13.46 13.87 -4.67
C PHE A 104 -14.48 14.40 -5.70
N PRO A 105 -14.06 14.98 -6.86
CA PRO A 105 -15.04 15.43 -7.85
C PRO A 105 -15.85 14.27 -8.45
N GLY A 106 -15.22 13.13 -8.74
CA GLY A 106 -15.92 11.98 -9.31
C GLY A 106 -16.94 11.36 -8.36
N GLY A 107 -16.62 11.25 -7.06
CA GLY A 107 -17.53 10.72 -6.05
C GLY A 107 -18.75 11.60 -5.81
N LEU A 108 -18.59 12.93 -5.76
CA LEU A 108 -19.73 13.86 -5.67
C LEU A 108 -20.61 13.78 -6.91
N MET A 109 -20.02 13.66 -8.12
CA MET A 109 -20.82 13.52 -9.35
C MET A 109 -21.49 12.15 -9.45
N ALA A 110 -20.90 11.09 -8.93
CA ALA A 110 -21.57 9.79 -8.82
C ALA A 110 -22.82 9.89 -7.94
N SER A 111 -22.71 10.51 -6.78
CA SER A 111 -23.84 10.76 -5.88
C SER A 111 -24.92 11.62 -6.54
N LEU A 112 -24.55 12.70 -7.24
CA LEU A 112 -25.48 13.54 -7.97
C LEU A 112 -26.24 12.78 -9.05
N LEU A 113 -25.62 11.78 -9.66
CA LEU A 113 -26.23 10.89 -10.65
C LEU A 113 -26.96 9.70 -10.00
N SER A 114 -27.07 9.66 -8.68
CA SER A 114 -27.66 8.54 -7.91
C SER A 114 -27.00 7.18 -8.26
N LYS A 115 -25.69 7.20 -8.53
CA LYS A 115 -24.92 5.98 -8.78
C LYS A 115 -24.25 5.51 -7.50
N PRO A 116 -24.36 4.21 -7.15
CA PRO A 116 -23.68 3.65 -6.00
C PRO A 116 -22.20 3.98 -5.97
N LEU A 117 -21.74 4.55 -4.85
CA LEU A 117 -20.34 4.92 -4.62
C LEU A 117 -19.73 4.06 -3.53
N VAL A 118 -18.77 3.23 -3.91
CA VAL A 118 -17.93 2.46 -2.98
C VAL A 118 -16.56 3.13 -2.90
N LEU A 119 -16.08 3.41 -1.68
CA LEU A 119 -14.75 3.92 -1.44
C LEU A 119 -13.86 2.82 -0.88
N VAL A 120 -12.59 2.80 -1.26
CA VAL A 120 -11.57 1.95 -0.64
C VAL A 120 -10.64 2.81 0.20
N ASN A 121 -10.45 2.44 1.45
CA ASN A 121 -9.52 3.04 2.38
C ASN A 121 -8.43 2.02 2.69
N ALA A 122 -7.34 2.07 1.95
CA ALA A 122 -6.28 1.09 2.05
C ALA A 122 -5.53 1.13 3.39
N ASP A 123 -5.42 2.31 4.01
CA ASP A 123 -4.68 2.53 5.26
C ASP A 123 -5.52 2.23 6.52
N ALA A 124 -4.85 2.04 7.65
CA ALA A 124 -5.49 1.79 8.95
C ALA A 124 -6.28 3.01 9.46
N SER A 125 -5.83 4.22 9.12
CA SER A 125 -6.55 5.46 9.38
C SER A 125 -7.31 5.94 8.16
N LEU A 126 -8.44 6.61 8.38
CA LEU A 126 -9.30 7.12 7.32
C LEU A 126 -8.65 8.31 6.62
N LEU A 127 -8.41 8.19 5.33
CA LEU A 127 -7.83 9.22 4.48
C LEU A 127 -8.73 10.45 4.39
N LEU A 128 -8.13 11.64 4.32
CA LEU A 128 -8.86 12.91 4.25
C LEU A 128 -9.79 12.97 3.02
N SER A 129 -9.35 12.45 1.88
CA SER A 129 -10.18 12.34 0.67
C SER A 129 -11.43 11.50 0.90
N ASN A 130 -11.32 10.38 1.61
CA ASN A 130 -12.44 9.54 1.95
C ASN A 130 -13.34 10.18 3.00
N LYS A 131 -12.77 10.88 4.01
CA LYS A 131 -13.55 11.64 4.99
C LYS A 131 -14.51 12.63 4.34
N SER A 132 -14.07 13.34 3.30
CA SER A 132 -14.90 14.32 2.59
C SER A 132 -16.06 13.69 1.81
N LEU A 133 -15.94 12.42 1.43
CA LEU A 133 -16.96 11.67 0.69
C LEU A 133 -17.84 10.77 1.57
N LEU A 134 -17.56 10.65 2.89
CA LEU A 134 -18.38 9.85 3.82
C LEU A 134 -19.88 10.12 3.74
N PRO A 135 -20.34 11.39 3.64
CA PRO A 135 -21.77 11.69 3.59
C PRO A 135 -22.47 11.08 2.38
N VAL A 136 -21.76 10.93 1.27
CA VAL A 136 -22.32 10.50 -0.03
C VAL A 136 -21.90 9.10 -0.46
N ALA A 137 -21.00 8.45 0.26
CA ALA A 137 -20.58 7.08 -0.04
C ALA A 137 -21.61 6.07 0.47
N ASP A 138 -21.92 5.06 -0.33
CA ASP A 138 -22.84 3.96 0.04
C ASP A 138 -22.13 2.88 0.83
N ALA A 139 -20.83 2.66 0.59
CA ALA A 139 -20.00 1.76 1.38
C ALA A 139 -18.54 2.22 1.38
N ILE A 140 -17.81 1.84 2.42
CA ILE A 140 -16.37 2.08 2.54
C ILE A 140 -15.68 0.76 2.90
N ALA A 141 -14.84 0.29 1.98
CA ALA A 141 -14.03 -0.90 2.14
C ALA A 141 -12.70 -0.54 2.81
N PHE A 142 -12.45 -1.06 3.99
CA PHE A 142 -11.21 -0.84 4.73
C PHE A 142 -10.23 -1.97 4.52
N GLY A 143 -8.96 -1.61 4.30
CA GLY A 143 -7.85 -2.56 4.22
C GLY A 143 -7.53 -3.22 5.57
N PHE A 144 -7.81 -2.52 6.67
CA PHE A 144 -7.49 -2.99 8.02
C PHE A 144 -8.67 -2.79 8.97
N ASP A 145 -8.83 -3.70 9.93
CA ASP A 145 -9.79 -3.60 11.04
C ASP A 145 -9.23 -2.65 12.12
N GLY A 146 -9.13 -1.38 11.77
CA GLY A 146 -8.67 -0.32 12.65
C GLY A 146 -9.81 0.41 13.37
N ALA A 147 -9.47 1.38 14.23
CA ALA A 147 -10.44 2.17 14.98
C ALA A 147 -11.43 2.93 14.07
N ASP A 148 -10.95 3.46 12.95
CA ASP A 148 -11.80 4.20 12.00
C ASP A 148 -12.78 3.29 11.27
N ALA A 149 -12.38 2.06 10.93
CA ALA A 149 -13.28 1.07 10.36
C ALA A 149 -14.43 0.74 11.32
N ARG A 150 -14.13 0.53 12.60
CA ARG A 150 -15.12 0.22 13.64
C ARG A 150 -16.11 1.36 13.92
N ARG A 151 -15.69 2.61 13.73
CA ARG A 151 -16.51 3.80 13.96
C ARG A 151 -17.36 4.21 12.76
N THR A 152 -17.05 3.72 11.58
CA THR A 152 -17.70 4.12 10.33
C THR A 152 -18.94 3.24 10.08
N LYS A 153 -20.13 3.83 10.02
CA LYS A 153 -21.42 3.10 9.91
C LYS A 153 -21.57 2.22 8.66
N ARG A 154 -20.90 2.56 7.55
CA ARG A 154 -20.98 1.83 6.25
C ARG A 154 -19.65 1.12 5.93
N ALA A 155 -18.86 0.83 6.97
CA ALA A 155 -17.58 0.17 6.82
C ALA A 155 -17.72 -1.32 6.54
N LEU A 156 -16.88 -1.80 5.65
CA LEU A 156 -16.66 -3.21 5.37
C LEU A 156 -15.15 -3.47 5.49
N VAL A 157 -14.73 -4.39 6.32
CA VAL A 157 -13.32 -4.79 6.38
C VAL A 157 -13.08 -5.85 5.30
N THR A 158 -12.56 -5.40 4.16
CA THR A 158 -12.30 -6.26 3.00
C THR A 158 -10.87 -6.78 2.95
N GLY A 159 -9.91 -6.09 3.58
CA GLY A 159 -8.50 -6.23 3.30
C GLY A 159 -8.10 -5.41 2.07
N ASN A 160 -6.81 -5.41 1.78
CA ASN A 160 -6.26 -4.85 0.53
C ASN A 160 -5.91 -5.96 -0.44
N PRO A 161 -6.19 -5.81 -1.74
CA PRO A 161 -5.69 -6.73 -2.74
C PRO A 161 -4.15 -6.78 -2.73
N VAL A 162 -3.62 -7.98 -2.72
CA VAL A 162 -2.18 -8.26 -2.76
C VAL A 162 -1.82 -9.03 -4.02
N ARG A 163 -0.53 -9.06 -4.36
CA ARG A 163 -0.04 -9.85 -5.49
C ARG A 163 -0.30 -11.34 -5.26
N GLU A 164 -0.83 -12.02 -6.25
CA GLU A 164 -1.20 -13.44 -6.18
C GLU A 164 -0.02 -14.32 -5.77
N ALA A 165 1.17 -14.08 -6.34
CA ALA A 165 2.39 -14.80 -5.99
C ALA A 165 2.76 -14.69 -4.49
N ILE A 166 2.38 -13.59 -3.82
CA ILE A 166 2.61 -13.41 -2.39
C ILE A 166 1.52 -14.08 -1.57
N ALA A 167 0.26 -14.00 -2.02
CA ALA A 167 -0.87 -14.62 -1.33
C ALA A 167 -0.74 -16.14 -1.21
N HIS A 168 -0.13 -16.78 -2.21
CA HIS A 168 0.06 -18.24 -2.28
C HIS A 168 1.37 -18.74 -1.67
N LEU A 169 2.14 -17.90 -0.99
CA LEU A 169 3.35 -18.37 -0.31
C LEU A 169 3.03 -19.43 0.76
N PRO A 170 3.92 -20.43 0.94
CA PRO A 170 3.75 -21.43 1.99
C PRO A 170 3.61 -20.84 3.38
N ALA A 171 2.96 -21.57 4.27
CA ALA A 171 2.78 -21.14 5.66
C ALA A 171 4.12 -20.85 6.36
N PRO A 172 4.17 -19.88 7.31
CA PRO A 172 5.41 -19.56 8.03
C PRO A 172 6.10 -20.77 8.64
N ALA A 173 5.35 -21.67 9.30
CA ALA A 173 5.91 -22.88 9.90
C ALA A 173 6.65 -23.77 8.88
N GLN A 174 6.11 -23.91 7.65
CA GLN A 174 6.76 -24.67 6.58
C GLN A 174 8.05 -23.99 6.11
N ARG A 175 8.04 -22.65 5.98
CA ARG A 175 9.20 -21.88 5.52
C ARG A 175 10.33 -21.84 6.54
N PHE A 176 10.01 -21.86 7.84
CA PHE A 176 11.00 -21.87 8.92
C PHE A 176 11.52 -23.29 9.23
N ALA A 177 10.84 -24.33 8.79
CA ALA A 177 11.24 -25.71 9.06
C ALA A 177 12.66 -26.00 8.52
N GLY A 178 13.52 -26.54 9.38
CA GLY A 178 14.90 -26.88 9.04
C GLY A 178 15.86 -25.70 8.82
N ARG A 179 15.43 -24.45 9.02
CA ARG A 179 16.32 -23.29 8.88
C ARG A 179 17.36 -23.27 10.01
N GLY A 180 18.62 -23.10 9.61
CA GLY A 180 19.77 -22.95 10.49
C GLY A 180 20.70 -21.83 10.04
N GLY A 181 21.82 -21.64 10.74
CA GLY A 181 22.82 -20.60 10.43
C GLY A 181 22.33 -19.18 10.73
N PRO A 182 22.98 -18.15 10.15
CA PRO A 182 22.63 -16.75 10.36
C PRO A 182 21.18 -16.45 9.93
N LEU A 183 20.55 -15.45 10.56
CA LEU A 183 19.24 -14.94 10.11
C LEU A 183 19.34 -14.34 8.71
N LYS A 184 18.28 -14.45 7.92
CA LYS A 184 18.15 -13.82 6.61
C LYS A 184 17.34 -12.53 6.76
N LEU A 185 18.02 -11.41 6.59
CA LEU A 185 17.45 -10.06 6.70
C LEU A 185 17.17 -9.47 5.33
N LEU A 186 15.91 -9.16 5.06
CA LEU A 186 15.50 -8.40 3.90
C LEU A 186 15.29 -6.92 4.30
N VAL A 187 15.78 -5.98 3.48
CA VAL A 187 15.60 -4.54 3.71
C VAL A 187 14.95 -3.90 2.48
N VAL A 188 13.79 -3.25 2.69
CA VAL A 188 13.01 -2.67 1.58
C VAL A 188 12.48 -1.28 1.95
N GLY A 189 13.02 -0.27 1.27
CA GLY A 189 12.61 1.12 1.44
C GLY A 189 11.42 1.56 0.58
N GLY A 190 10.90 0.68 -0.28
CA GLY A 190 9.96 0.99 -1.37
C GLY A 190 10.70 1.19 -2.71
N SER A 191 9.98 1.39 -3.82
CA SER A 191 10.54 1.42 -5.18
C SER A 191 11.69 2.43 -5.38
N LEU A 192 11.69 3.53 -4.63
CA LEU A 192 12.74 4.57 -4.68
C LEU A 192 13.83 4.37 -3.62
N GLY A 193 13.69 3.34 -2.77
CA GLY A 193 14.52 3.18 -1.58
C GLY A 193 14.08 4.10 -0.44
N ALA A 194 14.77 4.00 0.70
CA ALA A 194 14.54 4.86 1.86
C ALA A 194 15.88 5.31 2.44
N LYS A 195 16.24 6.58 2.23
CA LYS A 195 17.53 7.12 2.65
C LYS A 195 17.88 6.78 4.10
N VAL A 196 16.93 6.90 5.02
CA VAL A 196 17.18 6.59 6.43
C VAL A 196 17.53 5.13 6.67
N LEU A 197 16.94 4.18 5.94
CA LEU A 197 17.32 2.77 6.01
C LEU A 197 18.68 2.53 5.34
N ASN A 198 18.89 3.15 4.17
CA ASN A 198 20.15 3.05 3.44
C ASN A 198 21.34 3.52 4.28
N ASP A 199 21.18 4.61 5.03
CA ASP A 199 22.22 5.19 5.88
C ASP A 199 22.43 4.38 7.17
N THR A 200 21.36 3.86 7.79
CA THR A 200 21.42 3.28 9.14
C THR A 200 21.82 1.80 9.14
N LEU A 201 21.32 1.01 8.16
CA LEU A 201 21.55 -0.45 8.15
C LEU A 201 23.04 -0.85 8.12
N PRO A 202 23.90 -0.29 7.25
CA PRO A 202 25.32 -0.67 7.23
C PRO A 202 26.00 -0.42 8.58
N GLN A 203 25.71 0.72 9.23
CA GLN A 203 26.26 1.11 10.51
C GLN A 203 25.74 0.22 11.67
N ALA A 204 24.46 -0.14 11.66
CA ALA A 204 23.88 -1.03 12.64
C ALA A 204 24.51 -2.43 12.59
N LEU A 205 24.67 -2.97 11.39
CA LEU A 205 25.25 -4.29 11.17
C LEU A 205 26.75 -4.33 11.46
N GLN A 206 27.46 -3.22 11.27
CA GLN A 206 28.87 -3.09 11.70
C GLN A 206 29.05 -3.28 13.18
N ARG A 207 28.07 -2.83 14.01
CA ARG A 207 28.10 -2.95 15.47
C ARG A 207 27.89 -4.38 15.97
N LEU A 208 27.33 -5.26 15.14
CA LEU A 208 27.12 -6.66 15.50
C LEU A 208 28.44 -7.45 15.39
N PRO A 209 28.70 -8.37 16.35
CA PRO A 209 29.78 -9.34 16.18
C PRO A 209 29.65 -10.09 14.85
N ALA A 210 30.74 -10.33 14.16
CA ALA A 210 30.72 -10.92 12.81
C ALA A 210 29.94 -12.26 12.76
N ALA A 211 30.04 -13.08 13.78
CA ALA A 211 29.33 -14.36 13.91
C ALA A 211 27.80 -14.23 14.12
N GLN A 212 27.33 -13.05 14.50
CA GLN A 212 25.88 -12.76 14.73
C GLN A 212 25.25 -11.95 13.61
N ARG A 213 26.03 -11.55 12.61
CA ARG A 213 25.52 -10.76 11.48
C ARG A 213 24.56 -11.61 10.63
N PRO A 214 23.37 -11.10 10.28
CA PRO A 214 22.49 -11.77 9.34
C PRO A 214 23.07 -11.76 7.91
N GLN A 215 22.57 -12.67 7.07
CA GLN A 215 22.69 -12.56 5.62
C GLN A 215 21.72 -11.47 5.15
N VAL A 216 22.21 -10.48 4.40
CA VAL A 216 21.46 -9.27 4.07
C VAL A 216 21.19 -9.19 2.57
N THR A 217 19.90 -8.98 2.22
CA THR A 217 19.49 -8.48 0.92
C THR A 217 18.86 -7.10 1.12
N HIS A 218 19.40 -6.06 0.45
CA HIS A 218 18.96 -4.68 0.62
C HIS A 218 18.56 -4.04 -0.71
N GLN A 219 17.29 -3.69 -0.86
CA GLN A 219 16.80 -2.86 -1.96
C GLN A 219 17.01 -1.38 -1.64
N SER A 220 18.03 -0.79 -2.25
CA SER A 220 18.47 0.59 -2.01
C SER A 220 17.66 1.66 -2.77
N GLY A 221 17.00 1.28 -3.87
CA GLY A 221 16.54 2.20 -4.91
C GLY A 221 17.66 2.52 -5.92
N ALA A 222 17.29 2.68 -7.19
CA ALA A 222 18.27 2.87 -8.28
C ALA A 222 19.20 4.07 -8.07
N ALA A 223 18.66 5.19 -7.55
CA ALA A 223 19.43 6.42 -7.34
C ALA A 223 20.47 6.31 -6.19
N HIS A 224 20.37 5.30 -5.34
CA HIS A 224 21.21 5.14 -4.15
C HIS A 224 22.08 3.89 -4.17
N PHE A 225 21.99 3.09 -5.22
CA PHE A 225 22.61 1.77 -5.31
C PHE A 225 24.12 1.79 -5.00
N GLU A 226 24.90 2.59 -5.73
CA GLU A 226 26.35 2.67 -5.58
C GLU A 226 26.77 3.17 -4.18
N VAL A 227 26.06 4.17 -3.66
CA VAL A 227 26.35 4.74 -2.33
C VAL A 227 26.10 3.71 -1.22
N VAL A 228 25.02 2.94 -1.31
CA VAL A 228 24.69 1.91 -0.31
C VAL A 228 25.68 0.74 -0.41
N GLN A 229 26.05 0.34 -1.61
CA GLN A 229 27.05 -0.70 -1.81
C GLN A 229 28.41 -0.31 -1.18
N ALA A 230 28.86 0.93 -1.43
CA ALA A 230 30.06 1.48 -0.81
C ALA A 230 29.98 1.55 0.72
N ALA A 231 28.82 1.94 1.27
CA ALA A 231 28.60 2.01 2.71
C ALA A 231 28.72 0.63 3.39
N TYR A 232 28.19 -0.44 2.78
CA TYR A 232 28.35 -1.80 3.28
C TYR A 232 29.82 -2.27 3.22
N ALA A 233 30.51 -1.95 2.13
CA ALA A 233 31.95 -2.27 1.98
C ALA A 233 32.80 -1.56 3.05
N GLN A 234 32.55 -0.27 3.30
CA GLN A 234 33.24 0.52 4.35
C GLN A 234 32.94 -0.02 5.76
N ALA A 235 31.73 -0.49 6.00
CA ALA A 235 31.32 -1.09 7.26
C ALA A 235 31.90 -2.51 7.46
N GLY A 236 32.55 -3.11 6.47
CA GLY A 236 33.04 -4.48 6.51
C GLY A 236 31.89 -5.50 6.67
N VAL A 237 30.73 -5.22 6.08
CA VAL A 237 29.53 -6.05 6.13
C VAL A 237 29.20 -6.57 4.73
N GLN A 238 29.05 -7.89 4.61
CA GLN A 238 28.59 -8.47 3.33
C GLN A 238 27.08 -8.30 3.19
N ALA A 239 26.64 -7.77 2.05
CA ALA A 239 25.24 -7.60 1.72
C ALA A 239 25.02 -7.73 0.21
N GLU A 240 23.92 -8.36 -0.18
CA GLU A 240 23.40 -8.30 -1.54
C GLU A 240 22.60 -7.00 -1.69
N VAL A 241 23.23 -5.98 -2.28
CA VAL A 241 22.56 -4.70 -2.55
C VAL A 241 21.95 -4.74 -3.94
N LEU A 242 20.67 -4.38 -4.05
CA LEU A 242 19.91 -4.38 -5.30
C LEU A 242 19.27 -3.01 -5.53
N PRO A 243 19.27 -2.47 -6.75
CA PRO A 243 18.55 -1.24 -7.06
C PRO A 243 17.03 -1.42 -6.96
N PHE A 244 16.55 -2.61 -7.35
CA PHE A 244 15.15 -3.00 -7.31
C PHE A 244 15.02 -4.52 -7.15
N ILE A 245 13.93 -5.00 -6.57
CA ILE A 245 13.62 -6.44 -6.42
C ILE A 245 12.40 -6.77 -7.26
N ASP A 246 12.59 -7.55 -8.32
CA ASP A 246 11.50 -8.03 -9.19
C ASP A 246 10.80 -9.25 -8.61
N ASP A 247 11.55 -10.13 -7.96
CA ASP A 247 11.13 -11.40 -7.37
C ASP A 247 10.72 -11.30 -5.88
N MET A 248 10.01 -10.21 -5.51
CA MET A 248 9.67 -9.92 -4.11
C MET A 248 9.00 -11.12 -3.40
N ALA A 249 8.19 -11.91 -4.09
CA ALA A 249 7.55 -13.08 -3.50
C ALA A 249 8.60 -14.12 -3.04
N ALA A 250 9.62 -14.38 -3.86
CA ALA A 250 10.72 -15.28 -3.51
C ALA A 250 11.53 -14.73 -2.33
N ARG A 251 11.81 -13.42 -2.32
CA ARG A 251 12.56 -12.77 -1.22
C ARG A 251 11.78 -12.80 0.10
N LEU A 252 10.46 -12.58 0.07
CA LEU A 252 9.59 -12.71 1.24
C LEU A 252 9.47 -14.17 1.73
N ALA A 253 9.51 -15.14 0.82
CA ALA A 253 9.52 -16.55 1.19
C ALA A 253 10.83 -16.97 1.87
N ASP A 254 11.94 -16.39 1.45
CA ASP A 254 13.28 -16.78 1.92
C ASP A 254 13.74 -16.05 3.18
N CYS A 255 13.29 -14.82 3.44
CA CYS A 255 13.73 -14.05 4.60
C CYS A 255 13.19 -14.61 5.93
N ASP A 256 13.94 -14.40 7.02
CA ASP A 256 13.48 -14.64 8.40
C ASP A 256 12.79 -13.38 8.96
N VAL A 257 13.30 -12.20 8.59
CA VAL A 257 12.76 -10.91 9.01
C VAL A 257 12.97 -9.85 7.92
N ILE A 258 12.04 -8.92 7.82
CA ILE A 258 12.17 -7.74 6.95
C ILE A 258 12.22 -6.45 7.77
N VAL A 259 13.10 -5.51 7.40
CA VAL A 259 13.07 -4.12 7.84
C VAL A 259 12.57 -3.27 6.69
N CYS A 260 11.41 -2.60 6.84
CA CYS A 260 10.82 -1.88 5.71
C CYS A 260 9.95 -0.69 6.13
N ARG A 261 9.49 0.07 5.14
CA ARG A 261 8.44 1.08 5.30
C ARG A 261 7.08 0.42 5.52
N ALA A 262 6.11 1.16 6.10
CA ALA A 262 4.79 0.67 6.49
C ALA A 262 3.66 1.19 5.57
N GLY A 263 3.88 1.17 4.25
CA GLY A 263 2.81 1.45 3.28
C GLY A 263 1.71 0.39 3.37
N ALA A 264 0.44 0.78 3.12
CA ALA A 264 -0.71 -0.11 3.27
C ALA A 264 -0.58 -1.42 2.46
N VAL A 265 -0.13 -1.34 1.20
CA VAL A 265 0.09 -2.51 0.35
C VAL A 265 1.21 -3.39 0.92
N THR A 266 2.32 -2.78 1.37
CA THR A 266 3.44 -3.53 1.98
C THR A 266 2.97 -4.29 3.22
N VAL A 267 2.27 -3.61 4.14
CA VAL A 267 1.74 -4.26 5.37
C VAL A 267 0.78 -5.40 5.02
N SER A 268 -0.09 -5.20 4.03
CA SER A 268 -1.01 -6.25 3.57
C SER A 268 -0.29 -7.44 2.94
N GLU A 269 0.78 -7.19 2.18
CA GLU A 269 1.62 -8.25 1.61
C GLU A 269 2.42 -9.00 2.69
N LEU A 270 2.90 -8.31 3.72
CA LEU A 270 3.55 -8.94 4.87
C LEU A 270 2.59 -9.83 5.65
N CYS A 271 1.34 -9.40 5.83
CA CYS A 271 0.30 -10.24 6.40
C CYS A 271 0.02 -11.44 5.49
N ALA A 272 -0.19 -11.23 4.19
CA ALA A 272 -0.47 -12.30 3.25
C ALA A 272 0.68 -13.32 3.14
N ALA A 273 1.92 -12.86 3.15
CA ALA A 273 3.09 -13.73 3.18
C ALA A 273 3.31 -14.38 4.56
N GLY A 274 2.83 -13.79 5.64
CA GLY A 274 3.19 -14.18 6.99
C GLY A 274 4.68 -13.98 7.24
N VAL A 275 5.17 -12.73 7.19
CA VAL A 275 6.59 -12.38 7.38
C VAL A 275 6.75 -11.52 8.62
N ALA A 276 7.67 -11.93 9.49
CA ALA A 276 8.06 -11.13 10.64
C ALA A 276 8.72 -9.82 10.19
N SER A 277 8.34 -8.69 10.77
CA SER A 277 8.76 -7.39 10.25
C SER A 277 9.08 -6.36 11.33
N VAL A 278 10.10 -5.55 11.05
CA VAL A 278 10.38 -4.28 11.73
C VAL A 278 9.93 -3.15 10.81
N LEU A 279 8.86 -2.48 11.20
CA LEU A 279 8.22 -1.44 10.42
C LEU A 279 8.76 -0.07 10.83
N VAL A 280 9.41 0.61 9.89
CA VAL A 280 9.94 1.98 10.06
C VAL A 280 9.08 2.93 9.21
N PRO A 281 8.00 3.49 9.77
CA PRO A 281 7.08 4.32 9.01
C PRO A 281 7.74 5.61 8.52
N LEU A 282 7.40 6.00 7.28
CA LEU A 282 7.77 7.30 6.76
C LEU A 282 6.97 8.38 7.49
N ILE A 283 7.68 9.37 8.04
CA ILE A 283 7.07 10.55 8.64
C ILE A 283 7.12 11.68 7.61
N VAL A 284 5.94 12.11 7.16
CA VAL A 284 5.77 13.36 6.41
C VAL A 284 4.82 14.23 7.19
N SER A 285 5.09 15.54 7.20
CA SER A 285 4.39 16.53 8.02
C SER A 285 2.86 16.56 7.86
N THR A 286 2.36 16.01 6.77
CA THR A 286 0.93 16.06 6.40
C THR A 286 0.20 14.72 6.53
N THR A 287 0.90 13.58 6.76
CA THR A 287 0.25 12.26 6.77
C THR A 287 0.91 11.30 7.76
N ALA A 288 0.09 10.71 8.64
CA ALA A 288 0.52 9.71 9.62
C ALA A 288 0.18 8.26 9.20
N HIS A 289 -0.27 8.04 7.97
CA HIS A 289 -0.84 6.76 7.55
C HIS A 289 0.09 5.58 7.78
N GLN A 290 1.37 5.70 7.42
CA GLN A 290 2.33 4.62 7.63
C GLN A 290 2.54 4.30 9.12
N ARG A 291 2.53 5.34 9.98
CA ARG A 291 2.61 5.14 11.45
C ARG A 291 1.40 4.33 11.93
N ASP A 292 0.21 4.68 11.46
CA ASP A 292 -1.02 4.04 11.88
C ASP A 292 -1.10 2.59 11.37
N ASN A 293 -0.60 2.32 10.17
CA ASN A 293 -0.45 0.96 9.62
C ASN A 293 0.54 0.12 10.45
N ALA A 294 1.72 0.69 10.79
CA ALA A 294 2.71 0.03 11.62
C ALA A 294 2.17 -0.25 13.02
N ALA A 295 1.49 0.73 13.63
CA ALA A 295 0.89 0.59 14.96
C ALA A 295 -0.23 -0.47 14.97
N TRP A 296 -1.05 -0.54 13.90
CA TRP A 296 -2.08 -1.56 13.76
C TRP A 296 -1.48 -2.98 13.76
N MET A 297 -0.46 -3.22 12.94
CA MET A 297 0.16 -4.54 12.82
C MET A 297 0.95 -4.92 14.09
N ALA A 298 1.67 -3.96 14.68
CA ALA A 298 2.42 -4.16 15.92
C ALA A 298 1.50 -4.41 17.12
N GLY A 299 0.36 -3.71 17.19
CA GLY A 299 -0.66 -3.92 18.22
C GLY A 299 -1.26 -5.32 18.26
N GLN A 300 -1.16 -6.08 17.14
CA GLN A 300 -1.52 -7.49 17.05
C GLN A 300 -0.34 -8.44 17.37
N GLY A 301 0.83 -7.89 17.70
CA GLY A 301 2.06 -8.67 17.89
C GLY A 301 2.60 -9.31 16.60
N ALA A 302 2.18 -8.78 15.45
CA ALA A 302 2.53 -9.28 14.11
C ALA A 302 3.71 -8.53 13.48
N ALA A 303 4.20 -7.47 14.12
CA ALA A 303 5.35 -6.68 13.72
C ALA A 303 5.96 -5.95 14.91
N ILE A 304 7.16 -5.43 14.73
CA ILE A 304 7.79 -4.44 15.60
C ILE A 304 7.64 -3.07 14.95
N HIS A 305 7.02 -2.12 15.62
CA HIS A 305 6.96 -0.73 15.18
C HIS A 305 8.17 0.03 15.71
N LEU A 306 9.06 0.46 14.83
CA LEU A 306 10.21 1.29 15.15
C LEU A 306 10.01 2.67 14.53
N PRO A 307 9.59 3.70 15.31
CA PRO A 307 9.43 5.05 14.80
C PRO A 307 10.72 5.58 14.20
N GLN A 308 10.64 6.28 13.06
CA GLN A 308 11.84 6.81 12.39
C GLN A 308 12.65 7.75 13.28
N ALA A 309 12.01 8.46 14.22
CA ALA A 309 12.69 9.33 15.18
C ALA A 309 13.56 8.55 16.20
N GLU A 310 13.24 7.28 16.44
CA GLU A 310 13.97 6.38 17.34
C GLU A 310 14.99 5.50 16.59
N LEU A 311 15.00 5.57 15.26
CA LEU A 311 15.90 4.78 14.44
C LEU A 311 17.32 5.34 14.52
N SER A 312 18.20 4.62 15.20
CA SER A 312 19.65 4.82 15.19
C SER A 312 20.36 3.51 14.89
N ALA A 313 21.64 3.59 14.55
CA ALA A 313 22.46 2.39 14.33
C ALA A 313 22.54 1.51 15.58
N GLU A 314 22.64 2.11 16.75
CA GLU A 314 22.66 1.43 18.06
C GLU A 314 21.34 0.70 18.28
N ARG A 315 20.22 1.44 18.22
CA ARG A 315 18.89 0.90 18.48
C ARG A 315 18.52 -0.24 17.54
N LEU A 316 18.87 -0.09 16.25
CA LEU A 316 18.63 -1.15 15.27
C LEU A 316 19.52 -2.37 15.50
N ALA A 317 20.80 -2.17 15.88
CA ALA A 317 21.70 -3.28 16.20
C ALA A 317 21.20 -4.07 17.43
N GLU A 318 20.83 -3.39 18.52
CA GLU A 318 20.25 -4.01 19.72
C GLU A 318 18.98 -4.82 19.36
N LEU A 319 18.10 -4.23 18.56
CA LEU A 319 16.88 -4.90 18.12
C LEU A 319 17.20 -6.16 17.32
N LEU A 320 18.06 -6.06 16.29
CA LEU A 320 18.43 -7.20 15.46
C LEU A 320 19.11 -8.32 16.28
N GLN A 321 19.92 -7.96 17.27
CA GLN A 321 20.58 -8.91 18.17
C GLN A 321 19.60 -9.65 19.08
N SER A 322 18.48 -9.01 19.43
CA SER A 322 17.44 -9.63 20.29
C SER A 322 16.51 -10.59 19.54
N LEU A 323 16.58 -10.66 18.21
CA LEU A 323 15.69 -11.51 17.41
C LEU A 323 16.23 -12.94 17.30
N ASP A 324 15.35 -13.89 17.51
CA ASP A 324 15.60 -15.30 17.24
C ASP A 324 14.50 -15.92 16.35
N ARG A 325 14.76 -17.07 15.75
CA ARG A 325 13.80 -17.73 14.84
C ARG A 325 12.48 -18.13 15.51
N PRO A 326 12.44 -18.63 16.76
CA PRO A 326 11.18 -18.91 17.43
C PRO A 326 10.29 -17.67 17.58
N ALA A 327 10.83 -16.53 18.02
CA ALA A 327 10.10 -15.28 18.15
C ALA A 327 9.64 -14.75 16.79
N LEU A 328 10.51 -14.83 15.77
CA LEU A 328 10.18 -14.43 14.41
C LEU A 328 9.10 -15.32 13.79
N LEU A 329 9.11 -16.63 14.02
CA LEU A 329 8.05 -17.53 13.57
C LEU A 329 6.71 -17.18 14.23
N ALA A 330 6.69 -16.98 15.54
CA ALA A 330 5.46 -16.59 16.25
C ALA A 330 4.89 -15.26 15.71
N MET A 331 5.76 -14.29 15.40
CA MET A 331 5.36 -13.01 14.80
C MET A 331 4.82 -13.23 13.36
N ALA A 332 5.47 -14.05 12.56
CA ALA A 332 5.08 -14.38 11.19
C ALA A 332 3.71 -15.10 11.14
N GLU A 333 3.44 -16.01 12.08
CA GLU A 333 2.14 -16.69 12.20
C GLU A 333 1.02 -15.71 12.56
N LYS A 334 1.27 -14.79 13.49
CA LYS A 334 0.33 -13.71 13.80
C LYS A 334 0.09 -12.81 12.58
N ALA A 335 1.13 -12.46 11.83
CA ALA A 335 0.98 -11.71 10.59
C ALA A 335 0.09 -12.46 9.58
N ARG A 336 0.33 -13.77 9.39
CA ARG A 336 -0.47 -14.59 8.48
C ARG A 336 -1.94 -14.67 8.90
N ALA A 337 -2.23 -14.72 10.18
CA ALA A 337 -3.60 -14.74 10.71
C ALA A 337 -4.39 -13.44 10.40
N LEU A 338 -3.71 -12.33 10.14
CA LEU A 338 -4.32 -11.07 9.76
C LEU A 338 -4.61 -10.98 8.25
N ALA A 339 -4.15 -11.92 7.45
CA ALA A 339 -4.31 -11.92 5.99
C ALA A 339 -5.78 -11.96 5.57
N ARG A 340 -6.08 -11.25 4.48
CA ARG A 340 -7.39 -11.23 3.80
C ARG A 340 -7.16 -11.55 2.32
N ALA A 341 -7.25 -12.81 1.95
CA ALA A 341 -6.89 -13.28 0.61
C ALA A 341 -7.88 -12.85 -0.49
N ASP A 342 -9.14 -12.62 -0.12
CA ASP A 342 -10.26 -12.39 -1.03
C ASP A 342 -10.70 -10.92 -1.12
N ALA A 343 -9.77 -9.99 -0.85
CA ALA A 343 -10.06 -8.55 -0.75
C ALA A 343 -10.75 -7.99 -2.02
N ALA A 344 -10.26 -8.33 -3.21
CA ALA A 344 -10.86 -7.86 -4.45
C ALA A 344 -12.29 -8.38 -4.65
N ALA A 345 -12.52 -9.67 -4.35
CA ALA A 345 -13.84 -10.28 -4.42
C ALA A 345 -14.82 -9.66 -3.43
N ARG A 346 -14.39 -9.36 -2.20
CA ARG A 346 -15.23 -8.69 -1.20
C ARG A 346 -15.64 -7.28 -1.61
N VAL A 347 -14.75 -6.52 -2.25
CA VAL A 347 -15.07 -5.20 -2.80
C VAL A 347 -16.07 -5.36 -3.95
N ALA A 348 -15.87 -6.32 -4.86
CA ALA A 348 -16.79 -6.63 -5.95
C ALA A 348 -18.19 -7.02 -5.42
N ASP A 349 -18.26 -7.87 -4.39
CA ASP A 349 -19.51 -8.24 -3.73
C ASP A 349 -20.25 -7.02 -3.16
N ALA A 350 -19.52 -6.07 -2.60
CA ALA A 350 -20.12 -4.83 -2.08
C ALA A 350 -20.73 -3.99 -3.20
N ILE A 351 -20.04 -3.87 -4.34
CA ILE A 351 -20.52 -3.15 -5.52
C ILE A 351 -21.79 -3.80 -6.06
N GLU A 352 -21.77 -5.12 -6.28
CA GLU A 352 -22.92 -5.84 -6.84
C GLU A 352 -24.17 -5.76 -5.95
N ARG A 353 -24.00 -5.86 -4.62
CA ARG A 353 -25.11 -5.73 -3.66
C ARG A 353 -25.80 -4.36 -3.72
N LEU A 354 -25.04 -3.30 -4.02
CA LEU A 354 -25.58 -1.94 -4.11
C LEU A 354 -26.31 -1.68 -5.43
N VAL A 355 -25.86 -2.31 -6.52
CA VAL A 355 -26.50 -2.16 -7.85
C VAL A 355 -27.79 -2.99 -7.97
N ARG A 356 -27.89 -4.11 -7.25
CA ARG A 356 -29.11 -4.97 -7.24
C ARG A 356 -30.26 -4.42 -6.40
N LYS A 357 -30.01 -3.38 -5.59
CA LYS A 357 -31.03 -2.70 -4.80
C LYS A 357 -31.69 -1.58 -5.59
#